data_054ec94efbee2055e6b67a4eccc72d26
#
_entry.id   054ec94efbee2055e6b67a4eccc72d26
#
_cell.length_a   1.000
_cell.length_b   1.000
_cell.length_c   1.000
_cell.angle_alpha   90.00
_cell.angle_beta   90.00
_cell.angle_gamma   90.00
#
_symmetry.space_group_name_H-M   'P 1'
#
loop_
_entity.id
_entity.type
_entity.pdbx_description
1 polymer ?
#
loop_
_entity_poly.entity_id
_entity_poly.type
_entity_poly.pdbx_seq_one_letter_code
_entity_poly.pdbx_strand_id
1 'polypeptide(L)'
;MLSDRFRAKNENSRKVFLVTFLPPTIWLILFLFAPVLIIVVYSFSQKVGLINIEVNWVMDNYWRAADPLYLKIFAKSFYIAGTTTFLCLVISFPVVLAITKIRQNWKLIILVLLMLPFWINLLIRTYALIAVLRTRGFLNSGFEWIAAHLGLRFEPIQFLYNDTAIIIGLVYIHLPFMILPIYAGLEGFDETLKQAAEDLGSSS
;
A
#
# COMPACT_ATOMS: atom_id res chain seq x y z
N MET A 1 1.99 45.25 -35.06
CA MET A 1 0.89 45.48 -34.10
C MET A 1 0.24 44.18 -33.60
N LEU A 2 -0.08 43.18 -34.43
CA LEU A 2 -0.60 41.86 -33.97
C LEU A 2 0.50 40.97 -33.36
N SER A 3 1.71 40.95 -33.90
CA SER A 3 2.86 40.20 -33.40
C SER A 3 3.30 40.61 -32.02
N ASP A 4 3.19 41.90 -31.68
CA ASP A 4 3.60 42.42 -30.36
C ASP A 4 2.63 42.06 -29.26
N ARG A 5 1.35 41.98 -29.59
CA ARG A 5 0.30 41.48 -28.64
C ARG A 5 0.46 39.99 -28.32
N PHE A 6 0.84 39.17 -29.29
CA PHE A 6 1.11 37.73 -29.08
C PHE A 6 2.38 37.51 -28.25
N ARG A 7 3.44 38.29 -28.48
CA ARG A 7 4.66 38.22 -27.64
C ARG A 7 4.40 38.65 -26.19
N ALA A 8 3.74 39.79 -26.01
CA ALA A 8 3.39 40.27 -24.65
C ALA A 8 2.49 39.32 -23.88
N LYS A 9 1.52 38.65 -24.54
CA LYS A 9 0.65 37.63 -23.93
C LYS A 9 1.46 36.39 -23.54
N ASN A 10 2.46 35.99 -24.33
CA ASN A 10 3.29 34.82 -24.05
C ASN A 10 4.30 35.09 -22.92
N GLU A 11 4.86 36.28 -22.82
CA GLU A 11 5.73 36.70 -21.72
C GLU A 11 4.98 36.80 -20.39
N ASN A 12 3.77 37.35 -20.40
CA ASN A 12 2.94 37.42 -19.19
C ASN A 12 2.53 36.00 -18.73
N SER A 13 2.17 35.11 -19.65
CA SER A 13 1.85 33.70 -19.31
C SER A 13 3.06 32.98 -18.71
N ARG A 14 4.27 33.20 -19.22
CA ARG A 14 5.51 32.62 -18.65
C ARG A 14 5.83 33.18 -17.28
N LYS A 15 5.68 34.48 -17.06
CA LYS A 15 5.90 35.13 -15.74
C LYS A 15 4.89 34.62 -14.71
N VAL A 16 3.62 34.58 -15.07
CA VAL A 16 2.54 34.02 -14.19
C VAL A 16 2.83 32.55 -13.88
N PHE A 17 3.18 31.74 -14.88
CA PHE A 17 3.55 30.35 -14.66
C PHE A 17 4.74 30.21 -13.73
N LEU A 18 5.82 30.95 -13.95
CA LEU A 18 7.01 30.89 -13.09
C LEU A 18 6.70 31.34 -11.66
N VAL A 19 5.98 32.44 -11.47
CA VAL A 19 5.63 32.95 -10.14
C VAL A 19 4.69 32.00 -9.38
N THR A 20 3.80 31.30 -10.10
CA THR A 20 2.84 30.39 -9.47
C THR A 20 3.46 29.00 -9.22
N PHE A 21 4.30 28.53 -10.14
CA PHE A 21 4.83 27.16 -10.09
C PHE A 21 6.16 27.04 -9.34
N LEU A 22 7.01 28.07 -9.43
CA LEU A 22 8.37 28.03 -8.86
C LEU A 22 8.37 27.92 -7.32
N PRO A 23 7.60 28.70 -6.56
CA PRO A 23 7.62 28.61 -5.09
C PRO A 23 7.20 27.22 -4.55
N PRO A 24 6.07 26.61 -4.95
CA PRO A 24 5.73 25.27 -4.49
C PRO A 24 6.71 24.21 -4.96
N THR A 25 7.30 24.35 -6.17
CA THR A 25 8.31 23.43 -6.68
C THR A 25 9.59 23.49 -5.87
N ILE A 26 10.10 24.68 -5.57
CA ILE A 26 11.29 24.86 -4.72
C ILE A 26 11.03 24.29 -3.32
N TRP A 27 9.85 24.56 -2.76
CA TRP A 27 9.45 24.02 -1.46
C TRP A 27 9.45 22.50 -1.45
N LEU A 28 8.80 21.86 -2.43
CA LEU A 28 8.79 20.42 -2.57
C LEU A 28 10.19 19.82 -2.74
N ILE A 29 11.01 20.42 -3.61
CA ILE A 29 12.39 19.98 -3.83
C ILE A 29 13.19 20.08 -2.52
N LEU A 30 13.11 21.20 -1.82
CA LEU A 30 13.86 21.40 -0.58
C LEU A 30 13.44 20.40 0.49
N PHE A 31 12.13 20.24 0.73
CA PHE A 31 11.62 19.31 1.74
C PHE A 31 11.79 17.85 1.37
N LEU A 32 11.88 17.52 0.09
CA LEU A 32 12.18 16.15 -0.37
C LEU A 32 13.67 15.86 -0.32
N PHE A 33 14.50 16.74 -0.89
CA PHE A 33 15.92 16.47 -1.06
C PHE A 33 16.75 16.73 0.21
N ALA A 34 16.38 17.69 1.05
CA ALA A 34 17.15 17.97 2.25
C ALA A 34 17.21 16.76 3.22
N PRO A 35 16.12 16.09 3.59
CA PRO A 35 16.18 14.88 4.40
C PRO A 35 16.94 13.74 3.70
N VAL A 36 16.75 13.58 2.39
CA VAL A 36 17.46 12.53 1.63
C VAL A 36 18.97 12.79 1.62
N LEU A 37 19.41 14.02 1.43
CA LEU A 37 20.83 14.40 1.50
C LEU A 37 21.42 14.12 2.90
N ILE A 38 20.67 14.46 3.96
CA ILE A 38 21.08 14.14 5.33
C ILE A 38 21.27 12.63 5.50
N ILE A 39 20.32 11.82 5.02
CA ILE A 39 20.44 10.35 5.07
C ILE A 39 21.65 9.86 4.27
N VAL A 40 21.89 10.42 3.08
CA VAL A 40 23.06 10.07 2.26
C VAL A 40 24.37 10.40 3.01
N VAL A 41 24.48 11.58 3.61
CA VAL A 41 25.66 11.95 4.41
C VAL A 41 25.84 10.99 5.58
N TYR A 42 24.78 10.70 6.32
CA TYR A 42 24.84 9.75 7.45
C TYR A 42 25.14 8.32 7.01
N SER A 43 24.78 7.90 5.80
CA SER A 43 25.10 6.57 5.29
C SER A 43 26.61 6.32 5.17
N PHE A 44 27.41 7.40 5.00
CA PHE A 44 28.87 7.35 4.97
C PHE A 44 29.52 7.70 6.32
N SER A 45 28.73 7.87 7.37
CA SER A 45 29.21 8.25 8.71
C SER A 45 29.43 7.02 9.58
N GLN A 46 30.36 7.11 10.51
CA GLN A 46 30.59 6.09 11.55
C GLN A 46 30.07 6.57 12.90
N LYS A 47 29.52 5.63 13.67
CA LYS A 47 29.16 5.86 15.06
C LYS A 47 30.41 5.73 15.93
N VAL A 48 30.84 6.83 16.54
CA VAL A 48 31.95 6.87 17.45
C VAL A 48 31.44 7.00 18.89
N GLY A 49 31.58 5.93 19.69
CA GLY A 49 31.02 5.90 21.04
C GLY A 49 29.51 5.73 21.10
N LEU A 50 28.87 6.18 22.17
CA LEU A 50 27.45 5.98 22.43
C LEU A 50 26.53 7.00 21.70
N ILE A 51 27.03 8.23 21.44
CA ILE A 51 26.20 9.35 21.00
C ILE A 51 26.77 10.08 19.78
N ASN A 52 28.10 10.04 19.57
CA ASN A 52 28.74 10.83 18.52
C ASN A 52 28.70 10.12 17.16
N ILE A 53 28.38 10.88 16.12
CA ILE A 53 28.42 10.45 14.73
C ILE A 53 29.48 11.31 14.03
N GLU A 54 30.49 10.67 13.46
CA GLU A 54 31.53 11.33 12.68
C GLU A 54 31.36 11.02 11.20
N VAL A 55 31.44 12.07 10.38
CA VAL A 55 31.37 11.94 8.93
C VAL A 55 32.76 11.60 8.37
N ASN A 56 33.05 10.32 8.27
CA ASN A 56 34.37 9.83 7.86
C ASN A 56 34.41 9.25 6.43
N TRP A 57 33.33 9.40 5.67
CA TRP A 57 33.17 8.91 4.29
C TRP A 57 33.59 7.44 4.11
N VAL A 58 33.10 6.56 5.00
CA VAL A 58 33.42 5.13 5.01
C VAL A 58 32.26 4.30 4.47
N MET A 59 32.59 3.15 3.89
CA MET A 59 31.62 2.20 3.30
C MET A 59 31.18 1.11 4.29
N ASP A 60 31.55 1.19 5.57
CA ASP A 60 31.31 0.14 6.57
C ASP A 60 29.82 -0.17 6.74
N ASN A 61 28.96 0.85 6.68
CA ASN A 61 27.51 0.64 6.78
C ASN A 61 26.98 -0.21 5.62
N TYR A 62 27.54 -0.06 4.43
CA TYR A 62 27.14 -0.84 3.24
C TYR A 62 27.64 -2.28 3.33
N TRP A 63 28.88 -2.50 3.82
CA TRP A 63 29.40 -3.84 4.09
C TRP A 63 28.59 -4.54 5.17
N ARG A 64 28.21 -3.84 6.24
CA ARG A 64 27.32 -4.37 7.27
C ARG A 64 25.93 -4.69 6.72
N ALA A 65 25.40 -3.90 5.80
CA ALA A 65 24.12 -4.20 5.15
C ALA A 65 24.15 -5.49 4.31
N ALA A 66 25.33 -5.88 3.82
CA ALA A 66 25.56 -7.14 3.12
C ALA A 66 25.79 -8.34 4.05
N ASP A 67 25.82 -8.15 5.38
CA ASP A 67 25.92 -9.23 6.35
C ASP A 67 24.77 -10.24 6.19
N PRO A 68 25.04 -11.55 6.26
CA PRO A 68 24.02 -12.59 6.15
C PRO A 68 22.80 -12.41 7.04
N LEU A 69 22.95 -11.79 8.23
CA LEU A 69 21.85 -11.49 9.13
C LEU A 69 20.86 -10.51 8.48
N TYR A 70 21.38 -9.41 7.93
CA TYR A 70 20.52 -8.40 7.28
C TYR A 70 19.90 -8.93 5.98
N LEU A 71 20.67 -9.70 5.19
CA LEU A 71 20.16 -10.34 3.98
C LEU A 71 19.00 -11.30 4.28
N LYS A 72 19.09 -12.06 5.38
CA LYS A 72 17.98 -12.93 5.82
C LYS A 72 16.74 -12.12 6.21
N ILE A 73 16.93 -10.99 6.91
CA ILE A 73 15.83 -10.09 7.27
C ILE A 73 15.18 -9.50 6.01
N PHE A 74 15.98 -9.06 5.04
CA PHE A 74 15.48 -8.58 3.74
C PHE A 74 14.70 -9.65 2.99
N ALA A 75 15.25 -10.86 2.87
CA ALA A 75 14.58 -11.97 2.20
C ALA A 75 13.24 -12.29 2.88
N LYS A 76 13.20 -12.30 4.22
CA LYS A 76 11.95 -12.48 4.98
C LYS A 76 10.94 -11.35 4.73
N SER A 77 11.40 -10.12 4.67
CA SER A 77 10.54 -8.96 4.37
C SER A 77 9.95 -9.05 2.96
N PHE A 78 10.76 -9.43 1.97
CA PHE A 78 10.28 -9.68 0.60
C PHE A 78 9.28 -10.81 0.52
N TYR A 79 9.50 -11.89 1.25
CA TYR A 79 8.55 -13.01 1.33
C TYR A 79 7.20 -12.56 1.90
N ILE A 80 7.21 -11.85 3.03
CA ILE A 80 6.00 -11.35 3.68
C ILE A 80 5.27 -10.35 2.77
N ALA A 81 6.00 -9.40 2.18
CA ALA A 81 5.42 -8.39 1.29
C ALA A 81 4.84 -9.03 0.02
N GLY A 82 5.57 -9.94 -0.62
CA GLY A 82 5.12 -10.66 -1.82
C GLY A 82 3.87 -11.50 -1.55
N THR A 83 3.87 -12.27 -0.46
CA THR A 83 2.71 -13.07 -0.06
C THR A 83 1.50 -12.19 0.24
N THR A 84 1.69 -11.09 0.97
CA THR A 84 0.62 -10.13 1.27
C THR A 84 0.04 -9.52 0.00
N THR A 85 0.88 -9.06 -0.92
CA THR A 85 0.46 -8.46 -2.19
C THR A 85 -0.31 -9.46 -3.04
N PHE A 86 0.18 -10.69 -3.15
CA PHE A 86 -0.48 -11.76 -3.88
C PHE A 86 -1.86 -12.08 -3.29
N LEU A 87 -1.97 -12.22 -1.97
CA LEU A 87 -3.24 -12.46 -1.30
C LEU A 87 -4.21 -11.27 -1.47
N CYS A 88 -3.72 -10.03 -1.34
CA CYS A 88 -4.54 -8.86 -1.61
C CYS A 88 -5.08 -8.87 -3.04
N LEU A 89 -4.26 -9.21 -4.04
CA LEU A 89 -4.68 -9.28 -5.44
C LEU A 89 -5.74 -10.37 -5.66
N VAL A 90 -5.49 -11.59 -5.14
CA VAL A 90 -6.40 -12.74 -5.27
C VAL A 90 -7.75 -12.46 -4.62
N ILE A 91 -7.78 -11.74 -3.49
CA ILE A 91 -9.03 -11.38 -2.80
C ILE A 91 -9.70 -10.18 -3.47
N SER A 92 -8.96 -9.14 -3.82
CA SER A 92 -9.53 -7.89 -4.35
C SER A 92 -10.12 -8.07 -5.75
N PHE A 93 -9.52 -8.90 -6.60
CA PHE A 93 -9.99 -9.08 -7.96
C PHE A 93 -11.44 -9.60 -8.05
N PRO A 94 -11.84 -10.71 -7.41
CA PRO A 94 -13.23 -11.16 -7.42
C PRO A 94 -14.16 -10.20 -6.69
N VAL A 95 -13.69 -9.53 -5.63
CA VAL A 95 -14.49 -8.51 -4.93
C VAL A 95 -14.82 -7.35 -5.87
N VAL A 96 -13.84 -6.85 -6.63
CA VAL A 96 -14.06 -5.77 -7.60
C VAL A 96 -15.00 -6.22 -8.71
N LEU A 97 -14.81 -7.42 -9.27
CA LEU A 97 -15.74 -7.96 -10.29
C LEU A 97 -17.17 -8.08 -9.74
N ALA A 98 -17.34 -8.41 -8.47
CA ALA A 98 -18.67 -8.42 -7.85
C ALA A 98 -19.22 -6.98 -7.74
N ILE A 99 -18.41 -6.01 -7.33
CA ILE A 99 -18.82 -4.61 -7.20
C ILE A 99 -19.22 -4.00 -8.56
N THR A 100 -18.49 -4.30 -9.64
CA THR A 100 -18.85 -3.79 -10.99
C THR A 100 -20.23 -4.26 -11.47
N LYS A 101 -20.69 -5.43 -11.03
CA LYS A 101 -22.00 -5.99 -11.38
C LYS A 101 -23.16 -5.47 -10.52
N ILE A 102 -22.88 -4.74 -9.44
CA ILE A 102 -23.90 -4.21 -8.54
C ILE A 102 -24.51 -2.93 -9.14
N ARG A 103 -25.77 -2.62 -8.76
CA ARG A 103 -26.45 -1.38 -9.17
C ARG A 103 -25.67 -0.15 -8.71
N GLN A 104 -25.58 0.88 -9.55
CA GLN A 104 -24.78 2.09 -9.35
C GLN A 104 -24.96 2.73 -7.95
N ASN A 105 -26.18 2.76 -7.43
CA ASN A 105 -26.47 3.36 -6.13
C ASN A 105 -25.79 2.62 -4.96
N TRP A 106 -25.52 1.33 -5.08
CA TRP A 106 -24.89 0.52 -4.05
C TRP A 106 -23.36 0.49 -4.16
N LYS A 107 -22.81 0.73 -5.35
CA LYS A 107 -21.35 0.74 -5.56
C LYS A 107 -20.66 1.74 -4.63
N LEU A 108 -21.16 2.99 -4.61
CA LEU A 108 -20.60 4.04 -3.75
C LEU A 108 -20.67 3.66 -2.26
N ILE A 109 -21.80 3.11 -1.82
CA ILE A 109 -21.98 2.69 -0.42
C ILE A 109 -20.96 1.62 -0.05
N ILE A 110 -20.77 0.61 -0.89
CA ILE A 110 -19.81 -0.46 -0.66
C ILE A 110 -18.38 0.07 -0.62
N LEU A 111 -17.99 0.97 -1.53
CA LEU A 111 -16.67 1.59 -1.54
C LEU A 111 -16.41 2.42 -0.28
N VAL A 112 -17.42 3.18 0.19
CA VAL A 112 -17.34 3.91 1.45
C VAL A 112 -17.19 2.96 2.64
N LEU A 113 -17.98 1.87 2.68
CA LEU A 113 -17.89 0.85 3.72
C LEU A 113 -16.51 0.18 3.77
N LEU A 114 -15.89 -0.07 2.62
CA LEU A 114 -14.52 -0.59 2.53
C LEU A 114 -13.48 0.38 3.11
N MET A 115 -13.77 1.69 3.08
CA MET A 115 -12.90 2.72 3.63
C MET A 115 -13.12 2.98 5.14
N LEU A 116 -14.26 2.58 5.70
CA LEU A 116 -14.58 2.82 7.12
C LEU A 116 -13.49 2.36 8.10
N PRO A 117 -12.84 1.19 7.91
CA PRO A 117 -11.76 0.76 8.81
C PRO A 117 -10.59 1.75 8.88
N PHE A 118 -10.40 2.59 7.86
CA PHE A 118 -9.32 3.58 7.87
C PHE A 118 -9.56 4.74 8.84
N TRP A 119 -10.80 5.07 9.14
CA TRP A 119 -11.17 6.14 10.06
C TRP A 119 -11.00 5.71 11.52
N ILE A 120 -10.81 4.42 11.75
CA ILE A 120 -10.54 3.88 13.11
C ILE A 120 -9.04 4.02 13.40
N ASN A 121 -8.72 4.49 14.60
CA ASN A 121 -7.34 4.60 15.08
C ASN A 121 -6.59 3.25 14.93
N LEU A 122 -5.34 3.32 14.47
CA LEU A 122 -4.50 2.15 14.22
C LEU A 122 -4.34 1.24 15.45
N LEU A 123 -4.21 1.83 16.64
CA LEU A 123 -4.06 1.05 17.89
C LEU A 123 -5.31 0.24 18.18
N ILE A 124 -6.49 0.86 18.10
CA ILE A 124 -7.77 0.17 18.35
C ILE A 124 -7.94 -0.98 17.36
N ARG A 125 -7.62 -0.75 16.08
CA ARG A 125 -7.67 -1.75 15.02
C ARG A 125 -6.72 -2.92 15.29
N THR A 126 -5.51 -2.63 15.74
CA THR A 126 -4.51 -3.65 16.08
C THR A 126 -4.96 -4.47 17.27
N TYR A 127 -5.48 -3.85 18.34
CA TYR A 127 -6.02 -4.58 19.48
C TYR A 127 -7.23 -5.44 19.12
N ALA A 128 -8.11 -4.95 18.27
CA ALA A 128 -9.24 -5.74 17.76
C ALA A 128 -8.74 -6.96 16.96
N LEU A 129 -7.74 -6.80 16.10
CA LEU A 129 -7.14 -7.91 15.36
C LEU A 129 -6.48 -8.93 16.29
N ILE A 130 -5.76 -8.48 17.32
CA ILE A 130 -5.18 -9.34 18.35
C ILE A 130 -6.30 -10.12 19.07
N ALA A 131 -7.40 -9.46 19.45
CA ALA A 131 -8.52 -10.12 20.12
C ALA A 131 -9.18 -11.19 19.26
N VAL A 132 -9.26 -10.98 17.94
CA VAL A 132 -9.78 -11.95 16.96
C VAL A 132 -8.85 -13.15 16.81
N LEU A 133 -7.53 -12.91 16.72
CA LEU A 133 -6.51 -13.93 16.41
C LEU A 133 -5.99 -14.69 17.65
N ARG A 134 -6.36 -14.29 18.87
CA ARG A 134 -5.93 -15.00 20.08
C ARG A 134 -6.35 -16.47 20.06
N THR A 135 -5.60 -17.33 20.74
CA THR A 135 -5.88 -18.79 20.86
C THR A 135 -7.29 -19.06 21.40
N ARG A 136 -7.77 -18.21 22.33
CA ARG A 136 -9.18 -18.20 22.80
C ARG A 136 -9.91 -16.97 22.24
N GLY A 137 -9.70 -16.65 20.97
CA GLY A 137 -10.30 -15.50 20.30
C GLY A 137 -11.48 -15.91 19.42
N PHE A 138 -12.16 -14.90 18.87
CA PHE A 138 -13.37 -15.10 18.06
C PHE A 138 -13.17 -16.06 16.89
N LEU A 139 -11.99 -16.07 16.26
CA LEU A 139 -11.71 -16.91 15.10
C LEU A 139 -11.65 -18.39 15.49
N ASN A 140 -10.92 -18.74 16.55
CA ASN A 140 -10.86 -20.11 17.05
C ASN A 140 -12.20 -20.56 17.62
N SER A 141 -12.92 -19.70 18.33
CA SER A 141 -14.28 -20.01 18.82
C SER A 141 -15.26 -20.27 17.69
N GLY A 142 -15.14 -19.55 16.58
CA GLY A 142 -15.92 -19.82 15.36
C GLY A 142 -15.59 -21.17 14.74
N PHE A 143 -14.32 -21.52 14.61
CA PHE A 143 -13.90 -22.83 14.11
C PHE A 143 -14.32 -23.98 15.03
N GLU A 144 -14.21 -23.81 16.35
CA GLU A 144 -14.66 -24.78 17.35
C GLU A 144 -16.17 -25.02 17.25
N TRP A 145 -16.96 -23.95 17.08
CA TRP A 145 -18.40 -24.05 16.88
C TRP A 145 -18.76 -24.84 15.60
N ILE A 146 -18.08 -24.54 14.49
CA ILE A 146 -18.28 -25.27 13.23
C ILE A 146 -17.88 -26.74 13.37
N ALA A 147 -16.72 -27.01 13.98
CA ALA A 147 -16.23 -28.38 14.17
C ALA A 147 -17.17 -29.20 15.06
N ALA A 148 -17.70 -28.60 16.11
CA ALA A 148 -18.70 -29.24 16.99
C ALA A 148 -19.96 -29.64 16.23
N HIS A 149 -20.46 -28.80 15.30
CA HIS A 149 -21.62 -29.14 14.47
C HIS A 149 -21.34 -30.22 13.44
N LEU A 150 -20.07 -30.37 13.01
CA LEU A 150 -19.64 -31.41 12.07
C LEU A 150 -19.20 -32.69 12.80
N GLY A 151 -19.24 -32.75 14.13
CA GLY A 151 -18.78 -33.88 14.93
C GLY A 151 -17.26 -34.08 14.91
N LEU A 152 -16.49 -33.04 14.54
CA LEU A 152 -15.04 -33.04 14.44
C LEU A 152 -14.39 -32.53 15.73
N ARG A 153 -13.24 -33.08 16.09
CA ARG A 153 -12.39 -32.53 17.15
C ARG A 153 -11.60 -31.37 16.58
N PHE A 154 -11.62 -30.23 17.24
CA PHE A 154 -10.86 -29.05 16.87
C PHE A 154 -9.85 -28.70 17.95
N GLU A 155 -8.59 -28.50 17.55
CA GLU A 155 -7.55 -27.96 18.42
C GLU A 155 -7.33 -26.48 18.08
N PRO A 156 -7.32 -25.56 19.06
CA PRO A 156 -7.15 -24.13 18.80
C PRO A 156 -5.84 -23.84 18.08
N ILE A 157 -5.91 -23.11 16.98
CA ILE A 157 -4.77 -22.71 16.16
C ILE A 157 -4.10 -21.48 16.79
N GLN A 158 -2.79 -21.54 16.94
CA GLN A 158 -2.01 -20.38 17.40
C GLN A 158 -1.69 -19.47 16.20
N PHE A 159 -2.52 -18.44 15.99
CA PHE A 159 -2.30 -17.45 14.94
C PHE A 159 -1.32 -16.34 15.34
N LEU A 160 -1.28 -15.97 16.64
CA LEU A 160 -0.44 -14.87 17.12
C LEU A 160 1.04 -15.24 17.23
N TYR A 161 1.90 -14.22 17.14
CA TYR A 161 3.36 -14.30 17.28
C TYR A 161 4.06 -15.14 16.22
N ASN A 162 3.47 -15.23 15.03
CA ASN A 162 4.06 -15.89 13.87
C ASN A 162 3.87 -15.05 12.59
N ASP A 163 4.51 -15.48 11.51
CA ASP A 163 4.46 -14.77 10.22
C ASP A 163 3.02 -14.73 9.64
N THR A 164 2.18 -15.72 9.97
CA THR A 164 0.79 -15.77 9.54
C THR A 164 -0.02 -14.60 10.10
N ALA A 165 0.16 -14.26 11.40
CA ALA A 165 -0.50 -13.09 11.98
C ALA A 165 -0.10 -11.78 11.31
N ILE A 166 1.19 -11.65 10.97
CA ILE A 166 1.71 -10.48 10.25
C ILE A 166 1.05 -10.37 8.88
N ILE A 167 1.01 -11.47 8.12
CA ILE A 167 0.40 -11.50 6.78
C ILE A 167 -1.09 -11.17 6.84
N ILE A 168 -1.85 -11.79 7.77
CA ILE A 168 -3.28 -11.49 7.95
C ILE A 168 -3.49 -10.02 8.27
N GLY A 169 -2.70 -9.46 9.20
CA GLY A 169 -2.78 -8.05 9.58
C GLY A 169 -2.46 -7.12 8.40
N LEU A 170 -1.42 -7.42 7.63
CA LEU A 170 -1.03 -6.65 6.46
C LEU A 170 -2.08 -6.73 5.36
N VAL A 171 -2.63 -7.92 5.07
CA VAL A 171 -3.73 -8.09 4.10
C VAL A 171 -4.93 -7.26 4.52
N TYR A 172 -5.36 -7.34 5.78
CA TYR A 172 -6.48 -6.54 6.29
C TYR A 172 -6.27 -5.03 6.10
N ILE A 173 -5.05 -4.54 6.34
CA ILE A 173 -4.73 -3.12 6.21
C ILE A 173 -4.63 -2.70 4.73
N HIS A 174 -4.04 -3.53 3.86
CA HIS A 174 -3.75 -3.13 2.48
C HIS A 174 -4.86 -3.49 1.48
N LEU A 175 -5.81 -4.35 1.87
CA LEU A 175 -6.88 -4.80 0.98
C LEU A 175 -7.67 -3.66 0.33
N PRO A 176 -8.14 -2.61 1.05
CA PRO A 176 -8.83 -1.49 0.43
C PRO A 176 -7.96 -0.70 -0.56
N PHE A 177 -6.66 -0.58 -0.30
CA PHE A 177 -5.71 0.09 -1.22
C PHE A 177 -5.47 -0.71 -2.50
N MET A 178 -5.73 -2.02 -2.49
CA MET A 178 -5.69 -2.84 -3.70
C MET A 178 -7.04 -2.80 -4.44
N ILE A 179 -8.16 -2.82 -3.71
CA ILE A 179 -9.51 -2.79 -4.30
C ILE A 179 -9.75 -1.51 -5.09
N LEU A 180 -9.42 -0.35 -4.54
CA LEU A 180 -9.74 0.94 -5.15
C LEU A 180 -9.08 1.16 -6.52
N PRO A 181 -7.77 0.93 -6.71
CA PRO A 181 -7.15 1.09 -8.02
C PRO A 181 -7.66 0.09 -9.06
N ILE A 182 -7.90 -1.18 -8.65
CA ILE A 182 -8.45 -2.19 -9.56
C ILE A 182 -9.87 -1.82 -9.97
N TYR A 183 -10.68 -1.35 -9.01
CA TYR A 183 -12.02 -0.87 -9.29
C TYR A 183 -12.01 0.32 -10.27
N ALA A 184 -11.16 1.32 -10.01
CA ALA A 184 -11.04 2.49 -10.88
C ALA A 184 -10.59 2.10 -12.31
N GLY A 185 -9.70 1.13 -12.44
CA GLY A 185 -9.27 0.60 -13.73
C GLY A 185 -10.39 -0.14 -14.47
N LEU A 186 -11.18 -0.96 -13.78
CA LEU A 186 -12.27 -1.72 -14.39
C LEU A 186 -13.50 -0.87 -14.68
N GLU A 187 -13.84 0.11 -13.83
CA GLU A 187 -14.97 1.02 -14.06
C GLU A 187 -14.70 1.98 -15.24
N GLY A 188 -13.42 2.34 -15.47
CA GLY A 188 -13.01 3.16 -16.60
C GLY A 188 -12.86 2.39 -17.93
N PHE A 189 -13.11 1.09 -17.94
CA PHE A 189 -12.99 0.28 -19.15
C PHE A 189 -14.19 0.52 -20.07
N ASP A 190 -13.92 1.00 -21.28
CA ASP A 190 -14.96 1.30 -22.26
C ASP A 190 -15.53 -0.01 -22.85
N GLU A 191 -16.83 -0.21 -22.73
CA GLU A 191 -17.52 -1.37 -23.29
C GLU A 191 -17.36 -1.49 -24.82
N THR A 192 -17.06 -0.39 -25.50
CA THR A 192 -16.78 -0.41 -26.95
C THR A 192 -15.55 -1.24 -27.29
N LEU A 193 -14.53 -1.28 -26.39
CA LEU A 193 -13.35 -2.11 -26.58
C LEU A 193 -13.67 -3.61 -26.47
N LYS A 194 -14.62 -3.97 -25.61
CA LYS A 194 -15.10 -5.34 -25.47
C LYS A 194 -15.85 -5.77 -26.72
N GLN A 195 -16.76 -4.92 -27.22
CA GLN A 195 -17.49 -5.18 -28.46
C GLN A 195 -16.56 -5.33 -29.67
N ALA A 196 -15.54 -4.46 -29.79
CA ALA A 196 -14.53 -4.57 -30.83
C ALA A 196 -13.72 -5.88 -30.75
N ALA A 197 -13.43 -6.37 -29.54
CA ALA A 197 -12.75 -7.65 -29.35
C ALA A 197 -13.65 -8.84 -29.71
N GLU A 198 -14.93 -8.79 -29.39
CA GLU A 198 -15.93 -9.78 -29.76
C GLU A 198 -16.14 -9.82 -31.29
N ASP A 199 -16.18 -8.67 -31.96
CA ASP A 199 -16.25 -8.55 -33.42
C ASP A 199 -15.01 -9.16 -34.12
N LEU A 200 -13.86 -9.15 -33.46
CA LEU A 200 -12.63 -9.77 -33.92
C LEU A 200 -12.52 -11.27 -33.57
N GLY A 201 -13.59 -11.86 -33.03
CA GLY A 201 -13.68 -13.29 -32.73
C GLY A 201 -13.19 -13.72 -31.35
N SER A 202 -13.00 -12.79 -30.43
CA SER A 202 -12.74 -13.12 -29.02
C SER A 202 -14.01 -13.67 -28.38
N SER A 203 -13.95 -14.88 -27.80
CA SER A 203 -15.03 -15.38 -26.97
C SER A 203 -15.06 -14.65 -25.61
N SER A 204 -16.21 -14.17 -25.21
CA SER A 204 -16.45 -13.59 -23.88
C SER A 204 -16.24 -14.59 -22.75
#